data_e070d60276205bcc67c41467e2eaf22f
#
_entry.id   e070d60276205bcc67c41467e2eaf22f
#
_cell.length_a   1.000
_cell.length_b   1.000
_cell.length_c   1.000
_cell.angle_alpha   90.00
_cell.angle_beta   90.00
_cell.angle_gamma   90.00
#
_symmetry.space_group_name_H-M   'P 1'
#
loop_
_entity.id
_entity.type
_entity.pdbx_description
1 polymer ?
#
loop_
_entity_poly.entity_id
_entity_poly.type
_entity_poly.pdbx_seq_one_letter_code
_entity_poly.pdbx_strand_id
1 'polypeptide(L)'
;KLIWFHGASVGEILSIIPLIKNYEKNKNIDQILITSSTLSSSKIINKFKFKKVIHQFYPLDYIFFTNKFLNYWKPNVAIFIESEIWPCMFDNIAKRKIPLILLNARLTKKTFKRWLIFKKFAKSVFQRITVAYPQNNETQNYLKQICKIKLNKIGNLKFCENFNEISNKIDKKLYSEFKKKKIWVASSTHKNEELFCIKAHLELKKHLKNVITVIIPRHVHRSSEIISEIEHLN
;
A
#
# COMPACT_ATOMS: atom_id res chain seq x y z
N LYS A 1 -25.51 -3.88 -5.12
CA LYS A 1 -24.60 -2.70 -5.31
C LYS A 1 -23.19 -3.18 -5.52
N LEU A 2 -22.49 -2.60 -6.51
CA LEU A 2 -21.08 -2.87 -6.79
C LEU A 2 -20.19 -1.77 -6.21
N ILE A 3 -19.21 -2.17 -5.39
CA ILE A 3 -18.15 -1.28 -4.90
C ILE A 3 -16.88 -1.60 -5.67
N TRP A 4 -16.23 -0.58 -6.23
CA TRP A 4 -14.98 -0.74 -6.94
C TRP A 4 -13.82 -0.15 -6.16
N PHE A 5 -12.79 -0.97 -5.90
CA PHE A 5 -11.51 -0.57 -5.32
C PHE A 5 -10.41 -0.64 -6.38
N HIS A 6 -9.56 0.36 -6.42
CA HIS A 6 -8.33 0.35 -7.22
C HIS A 6 -7.11 0.61 -6.35
N GLY A 7 -6.13 -0.31 -6.41
CA GLY A 7 -4.80 -0.16 -5.83
C GLY A 7 -3.77 -0.85 -6.71
N ALA A 8 -2.72 -0.16 -7.10
CA ALA A 8 -1.74 -0.66 -8.06
C ALA A 8 -0.84 -1.75 -7.46
N SER A 9 -0.43 -1.58 -6.20
CA SER A 9 0.58 -2.39 -5.53
C SER A 9 -0.01 -3.38 -4.51
N VAL A 10 0.80 -4.39 -4.19
CA VAL A 10 0.51 -5.36 -3.11
C VAL A 10 0.21 -4.66 -1.78
N GLY A 11 1.00 -3.64 -1.41
CA GLY A 11 0.82 -2.94 -0.14
C GLY A 11 -0.49 -2.14 -0.08
N GLU A 12 -0.91 -1.54 -1.18
CA GLU A 12 -2.21 -0.86 -1.28
C GLU A 12 -3.36 -1.85 -1.16
N ILE A 13 -3.28 -2.99 -1.86
CA ILE A 13 -4.30 -4.04 -1.76
C ILE A 13 -4.40 -4.60 -0.34
N LEU A 14 -3.27 -4.91 0.30
CA LEU A 14 -3.28 -5.41 1.68
C LEU A 14 -3.90 -4.41 2.64
N SER A 15 -3.65 -3.12 2.47
CA SER A 15 -4.20 -2.07 3.36
C SER A 15 -5.73 -1.99 3.36
N ILE A 16 -6.40 -2.49 2.31
CA ILE A 16 -7.86 -2.48 2.20
C ILE A 16 -8.52 -3.83 2.52
N ILE A 17 -7.74 -4.90 2.73
CA ILE A 17 -8.30 -6.22 3.07
C ILE A 17 -9.26 -6.18 4.28
N PRO A 18 -8.96 -5.47 5.38
CA PRO A 18 -9.89 -5.35 6.50
C PRO A 18 -11.25 -4.75 6.11
N LEU A 19 -11.25 -3.74 5.23
CA LEU A 19 -12.47 -3.12 4.70
C LEU A 19 -13.23 -4.10 3.80
N ILE A 20 -12.54 -4.82 2.92
CA ILE A 20 -13.16 -5.81 2.04
C ILE A 20 -13.81 -6.92 2.87
N LYS A 21 -13.14 -7.45 3.90
CA LYS A 21 -13.70 -8.44 4.83
C LYS A 21 -15.00 -7.95 5.49
N ASN A 22 -15.07 -6.67 5.82
CA ASN A 22 -16.27 -6.07 6.41
C ASN A 22 -17.39 -5.91 5.37
N TYR A 23 -17.08 -5.40 4.19
CA TYR A 23 -18.05 -5.24 3.11
C TYR A 23 -18.58 -6.56 2.56
N GLU A 24 -17.80 -7.63 2.57
CA GLU A 24 -18.23 -8.96 2.16
C GLU A 24 -19.37 -9.51 3.04
N LYS A 25 -19.40 -9.14 4.33
CA LYS A 25 -20.46 -9.50 5.27
C LYS A 25 -21.73 -8.67 5.09
N ASN A 26 -21.66 -7.53 4.42
CA ASN A 26 -22.78 -6.62 4.26
C ASN A 26 -23.75 -7.15 3.18
N LYS A 27 -25.01 -7.39 3.57
CA LYS A 27 -26.07 -7.89 2.68
C LYS A 27 -26.46 -6.91 1.57
N ASN A 28 -26.25 -5.62 1.76
CA ASN A 28 -26.57 -4.58 0.77
C ASN A 28 -25.50 -4.44 -0.33
N ILE A 29 -24.42 -5.20 -0.27
CA ILE A 29 -23.34 -5.23 -1.25
C ILE A 29 -23.38 -6.56 -1.96
N ASP A 30 -23.63 -6.54 -3.27
CA ASP A 30 -23.74 -7.73 -4.09
C ASP A 30 -22.37 -8.15 -4.59
N GLN A 31 -21.52 -7.19 -4.93
CA GLN A 31 -20.23 -7.44 -5.57
C GLN A 31 -19.17 -6.40 -5.18
N ILE A 32 -17.94 -6.84 -5.10
CA ILE A 32 -16.76 -6.01 -4.86
C ILE A 32 -15.80 -6.23 -6.02
N LEU A 33 -15.56 -5.21 -6.82
CA LEU A 33 -14.55 -5.22 -7.86
C LEU A 33 -13.24 -4.70 -7.28
N ILE A 34 -12.16 -5.44 -7.44
CA ILE A 34 -10.81 -4.97 -7.12
C ILE A 34 -10.00 -4.93 -8.40
N THR A 35 -9.42 -3.78 -8.71
CA THR A 35 -8.47 -3.67 -9.81
C THR A 35 -7.06 -3.41 -9.30
N SER A 36 -6.08 -4.03 -9.95
CA SER A 36 -4.66 -3.82 -9.65
C SER A 36 -3.83 -3.79 -10.93
N SER A 37 -2.55 -3.37 -10.78
CA SER A 37 -1.63 -3.24 -11.93
C SER A 37 -0.58 -4.36 -11.98
N THR A 38 -0.48 -5.23 -10.96
CA THR A 38 0.57 -6.25 -10.87
C THR A 38 0.03 -7.67 -10.66
N LEU A 39 0.72 -8.66 -11.24
CA LEU A 39 0.43 -10.08 -11.02
C LEU A 39 0.53 -10.47 -9.53
N SER A 40 1.47 -9.89 -8.80
CA SER A 40 1.64 -10.15 -7.38
C SER A 40 0.42 -9.72 -6.56
N SER A 41 -0.20 -8.59 -6.91
CA SER A 41 -1.44 -8.13 -6.28
C SER A 41 -2.60 -9.08 -6.53
N SER A 42 -2.75 -9.57 -7.78
CA SER A 42 -3.75 -10.57 -8.14
C SER A 42 -3.59 -11.87 -7.33
N LYS A 43 -2.36 -12.41 -7.25
CA LYS A 43 -2.06 -13.62 -6.48
C LYS A 43 -2.42 -13.47 -4.99
N ILE A 44 -2.21 -12.28 -4.42
CA ILE A 44 -2.56 -12.02 -3.01
C ILE A 44 -4.06 -11.98 -2.80
N ILE A 45 -4.83 -11.31 -3.66
CA ILE A 45 -6.29 -11.27 -3.56
C ILE A 45 -6.87 -12.68 -3.56
N ASN A 46 -6.39 -13.54 -4.45
CA ASN A 46 -6.85 -14.93 -4.58
C ASN A 46 -6.60 -15.78 -3.32
N LYS A 47 -5.60 -15.44 -2.48
CA LYS A 47 -5.36 -16.16 -1.22
C LYS A 47 -6.48 -16.01 -0.19
N PHE A 48 -7.24 -14.92 -0.24
CA PHE A 48 -8.31 -14.64 0.72
C PHE A 48 -9.63 -15.36 0.45
N LYS A 49 -9.80 -15.99 -0.72
CA LYS A 49 -10.99 -16.78 -1.10
C LYS A 49 -12.32 -16.07 -0.82
N PHE A 50 -12.39 -14.77 -1.11
CA PHE A 50 -13.62 -13.99 -0.97
C PHE A 50 -14.71 -14.48 -1.93
N LYS A 51 -15.98 -14.41 -1.50
CA LYS A 51 -17.13 -14.87 -2.30
C LYS A 51 -17.67 -13.79 -3.23
N LYS A 52 -17.63 -12.51 -2.78
CA LYS A 52 -18.19 -11.38 -3.53
C LYS A 52 -17.13 -10.60 -4.33
N VAL A 53 -15.86 -10.95 -4.21
CA VAL A 53 -14.76 -10.21 -4.83
C VAL A 53 -14.47 -10.76 -6.23
N ILE A 54 -14.41 -9.87 -7.20
CA ILE A 54 -13.85 -10.13 -8.53
C ILE A 54 -12.59 -9.26 -8.68
N HIS A 55 -11.52 -9.87 -9.16
CA HIS A 55 -10.30 -9.16 -9.53
C HIS A 55 -10.19 -8.99 -11.04
N GLN A 56 -9.76 -7.80 -11.44
CA GLN A 56 -9.39 -7.49 -12.83
C GLN A 56 -8.16 -6.59 -12.85
N PHE A 57 -7.39 -6.63 -13.92
CA PHE A 57 -6.35 -5.63 -14.13
C PHE A 57 -6.95 -4.29 -14.52
N TYR A 58 -6.32 -3.22 -14.01
CA TYR A 58 -6.73 -1.85 -14.31
C TYR A 58 -6.56 -1.56 -15.82
N PRO A 59 -7.55 -0.94 -16.47
CA PRO A 59 -7.43 -0.60 -17.89
C PRO A 59 -6.43 0.54 -18.11
N LEU A 60 -5.90 0.66 -19.32
CA LEU A 60 -5.12 1.83 -19.69
C LEU A 60 -5.94 3.11 -19.51
N ASP A 61 -5.33 4.16 -18.94
CA ASP A 61 -6.00 5.46 -18.67
C ASP A 61 -6.16 6.27 -19.96
N TYR A 62 -6.90 5.70 -20.89
CA TYR A 62 -7.29 6.31 -22.15
C TYR A 62 -8.80 6.27 -22.31
N ILE A 63 -9.38 7.31 -22.92
CA ILE A 63 -10.81 7.58 -22.90
C ILE A 63 -11.67 6.39 -23.38
N PHE A 64 -11.21 5.68 -24.43
CA PHE A 64 -11.91 4.52 -24.98
C PHE A 64 -11.96 3.36 -23.98
N PHE A 65 -10.82 3.00 -23.37
CA PHE A 65 -10.73 1.87 -22.46
C PHE A 65 -11.44 2.14 -21.14
N THR A 66 -11.32 3.36 -20.61
CA THR A 66 -12.00 3.75 -19.37
C THR A 66 -13.51 3.80 -19.56
N ASN A 67 -14.00 4.27 -20.73
CA ASN A 67 -15.42 4.22 -21.08
C ASN A 67 -15.95 2.78 -21.17
N LYS A 68 -15.23 1.91 -21.90
CA LYS A 68 -15.61 0.49 -22.03
C LYS A 68 -15.68 -0.20 -20.67
N PHE A 69 -14.68 0.04 -19.83
CA PHE A 69 -14.63 -0.48 -18.46
C PHE A 69 -15.82 -0.03 -17.63
N LEU A 70 -16.10 1.28 -17.57
CA LEU A 70 -17.20 1.83 -16.78
C LEU A 70 -18.59 1.45 -17.31
N ASN A 71 -18.73 1.27 -18.62
CA ASN A 71 -19.97 0.81 -19.23
C ASN A 71 -20.29 -0.65 -18.88
N TYR A 72 -19.23 -1.47 -18.74
CA TYR A 72 -19.37 -2.88 -18.36
C TYR A 72 -19.67 -3.04 -16.86
N TRP A 73 -18.81 -2.45 -16.00
CA TRP A 73 -18.88 -2.67 -14.57
C TRP A 73 -19.95 -1.84 -13.85
N LYS A 74 -20.23 -0.63 -14.31
CA LYS A 74 -21.23 0.31 -13.74
C LYS A 74 -21.17 0.40 -12.21
N PRO A 75 -20.01 0.75 -11.60
CA PRO A 75 -19.87 0.75 -10.15
C PRO A 75 -20.74 1.83 -9.52
N ASN A 76 -21.29 1.53 -8.33
CA ASN A 76 -22.06 2.49 -7.54
C ASN A 76 -21.14 3.49 -6.79
N VAL A 77 -19.90 3.10 -6.53
CA VAL A 77 -18.86 3.93 -5.93
C VAL A 77 -17.48 3.43 -6.40
N ALA A 78 -16.56 4.35 -6.64
CA ALA A 78 -15.17 4.08 -6.98
C ALA A 78 -14.25 4.57 -5.87
N ILE A 79 -13.36 3.71 -5.38
CA ILE A 79 -12.45 3.97 -4.27
C ILE A 79 -11.03 3.71 -4.75
N PHE A 80 -10.24 4.76 -4.87
CA PHE A 80 -8.84 4.71 -5.28
C PHE A 80 -7.92 4.87 -4.06
N ILE A 81 -6.80 4.14 -4.07
CA ILE A 81 -5.94 4.02 -2.89
C ILE A 81 -4.66 4.82 -3.07
N GLU A 82 -4.24 5.52 -2.02
CA GLU A 82 -2.97 6.26 -1.93
C GLU A 82 -2.76 7.30 -3.04
N SER A 83 -1.85 7.01 -3.97
CA SER A 83 -1.43 7.96 -5.02
C SER A 83 -2.02 7.65 -6.40
N GLU A 84 -3.01 6.79 -6.46
CA GLU A 84 -3.63 6.34 -7.70
C GLU A 84 -4.56 7.42 -8.28
N ILE A 85 -3.97 8.37 -9.01
CA ILE A 85 -4.65 9.51 -9.64
C ILE A 85 -4.61 9.32 -11.15
N TRP A 86 -5.77 9.03 -11.74
CA TRP A 86 -5.93 8.66 -13.14
C TRP A 86 -6.87 9.65 -13.85
N PRO A 87 -6.32 10.63 -14.59
CA PRO A 87 -7.10 11.76 -15.12
C PRO A 87 -8.26 11.39 -16.03
N CYS A 88 -8.06 10.48 -17.00
CA CYS A 88 -9.13 10.07 -17.92
C CYS A 88 -10.22 9.28 -17.20
N MET A 89 -9.82 8.37 -16.30
CA MET A 89 -10.77 7.60 -15.50
C MET A 89 -11.57 8.49 -14.57
N PHE A 90 -10.91 9.43 -13.87
CA PHE A 90 -11.57 10.36 -12.96
C PHE A 90 -12.60 11.25 -13.68
N ASP A 91 -12.27 11.72 -14.88
CA ASP A 91 -13.20 12.49 -15.70
C ASP A 91 -14.42 11.65 -16.11
N ASN A 92 -14.20 10.41 -16.55
CA ASN A 92 -15.27 9.50 -16.96
C ASN A 92 -16.16 9.02 -15.79
N ILE A 93 -15.59 8.83 -14.59
CA ILE A 93 -16.34 8.57 -13.34
C ILE A 93 -17.24 9.76 -13.01
N ALA A 94 -16.68 10.99 -13.03
CA ALA A 94 -17.41 12.20 -12.73
C ALA A 94 -18.56 12.47 -13.72
N LYS A 95 -18.33 12.26 -15.02
CA LYS A 95 -19.37 12.38 -16.08
C LYS A 95 -20.56 11.44 -15.83
N ARG A 96 -20.32 10.29 -15.19
CA ARG A 96 -21.36 9.31 -14.82
C ARG A 96 -21.96 9.56 -13.43
N LYS A 97 -21.54 10.64 -12.75
CA LYS A 97 -21.97 10.99 -11.39
C LYS A 97 -21.70 9.87 -10.37
N ILE A 98 -20.69 9.03 -10.62
CA ILE A 98 -20.28 7.99 -9.69
C ILE A 98 -19.45 8.66 -8.58
N PRO A 99 -19.77 8.46 -7.29
CA PRO A 99 -18.95 8.97 -6.19
C PRO A 99 -17.52 8.42 -6.27
N LEU A 100 -16.53 9.33 -6.27
CA LEU A 100 -15.11 9.00 -6.31
C LEU A 100 -14.46 9.31 -4.98
N ILE A 101 -13.91 8.29 -4.34
CA ILE A 101 -13.25 8.38 -3.04
C ILE A 101 -11.75 8.14 -3.22
N LEU A 102 -10.92 9.03 -2.69
CA LEU A 102 -9.49 8.81 -2.57
C LEU A 102 -9.17 8.41 -1.13
N LEU A 103 -8.94 7.11 -0.92
CA LEU A 103 -8.75 6.51 0.40
C LEU A 103 -7.26 6.35 0.71
N ASN A 104 -6.87 6.59 1.97
CA ASN A 104 -5.47 6.57 2.41
C ASN A 104 -4.57 7.46 1.55
N ALA A 105 -5.10 8.60 1.10
CA ALA A 105 -4.45 9.47 0.14
C ALA A 105 -3.03 9.84 0.57
N ARG A 106 -2.10 9.73 -0.37
CA ARG A 106 -0.69 10.02 -0.16
C ARG A 106 -0.15 10.89 -1.30
N LEU A 107 0.32 12.07 -0.95
CA LEU A 107 1.09 12.93 -1.85
C LEU A 107 2.43 13.25 -1.21
N THR A 108 3.53 12.90 -1.89
CA THR A 108 4.86 13.32 -1.47
C THR A 108 5.12 14.75 -1.94
N LYS A 109 6.05 15.47 -1.27
CA LYS A 109 6.49 16.82 -1.69
C LYS A 109 6.89 16.86 -3.17
N LYS A 110 7.57 15.80 -3.66
CA LYS A 110 7.97 15.69 -5.07
C LYS A 110 6.77 15.60 -6.01
N THR A 111 5.80 14.74 -5.69
CA THR A 111 4.57 14.58 -6.48
C THR A 111 3.72 15.84 -6.45
N PHE A 112 3.55 16.45 -5.28
CA PHE A 112 2.85 17.73 -5.14
C PHE A 112 3.44 18.83 -6.04
N LYS A 113 4.78 19.03 -5.99
CA LYS A 113 5.46 20.01 -6.85
C LYS A 113 5.22 19.74 -8.34
N ARG A 114 5.24 18.47 -8.77
CA ARG A 114 4.94 18.11 -10.17
C ARG A 114 3.52 18.51 -10.58
N TRP A 115 2.53 18.27 -9.73
CA TRP A 115 1.14 18.69 -9.99
C TRP A 115 1.01 20.21 -10.08
N LEU A 116 1.78 20.97 -9.30
CA LEU A 116 1.74 22.44 -9.33
C LEU A 116 2.33 23.04 -10.61
N ILE A 117 3.17 22.32 -11.37
CA ILE A 117 3.65 22.79 -12.68
C ILE A 117 2.45 23.09 -13.59
N PHE A 118 1.44 22.23 -13.57
CA PHE A 118 0.20 22.39 -14.34
C PHE A 118 -0.99 22.61 -13.41
N LYS A 119 -0.95 23.69 -12.63
CA LYS A 119 -1.92 23.96 -11.54
C LYS A 119 -3.39 23.90 -11.98
N LYS A 120 -3.73 24.45 -13.16
CA LYS A 120 -5.10 24.40 -13.70
C LYS A 120 -5.54 22.96 -13.98
N PHE A 121 -4.66 22.16 -14.58
CA PHE A 121 -4.91 20.76 -14.85
C PHE A 121 -5.01 19.94 -13.56
N ALA A 122 -4.08 20.13 -12.62
CA ALA A 122 -4.18 19.48 -11.31
C ALA A 122 -5.53 19.76 -10.64
N LYS A 123 -5.94 21.04 -10.60
CA LYS A 123 -7.25 21.40 -10.05
C LYS A 123 -8.39 20.71 -10.77
N SER A 124 -8.39 20.62 -12.10
CA SER A 124 -9.45 19.96 -12.87
C SER A 124 -9.54 18.46 -12.59
N VAL A 125 -8.42 17.79 -12.32
CA VAL A 125 -8.39 16.36 -11.99
C VAL A 125 -8.87 16.12 -10.55
N PHE A 126 -8.26 16.81 -9.58
CA PHE A 126 -8.54 16.55 -8.16
C PHE A 126 -9.96 16.99 -7.75
N GLN A 127 -10.55 18.00 -8.37
CA GLN A 127 -11.93 18.41 -8.07
C GLN A 127 -12.99 17.36 -8.45
N ARG A 128 -12.64 16.31 -9.19
CA ARG A 128 -13.49 15.15 -9.50
C ARG A 128 -13.67 14.23 -8.29
N ILE A 129 -12.78 14.34 -7.30
CA ILE A 129 -12.84 13.53 -6.08
C ILE A 129 -13.96 14.06 -5.20
N THR A 130 -14.91 13.19 -4.86
CA THR A 130 -16.04 13.52 -3.98
C THR A 130 -15.57 13.74 -2.54
N VAL A 131 -14.71 12.84 -2.05
CA VAL A 131 -14.09 12.94 -0.72
C VAL A 131 -12.73 12.27 -0.72
N ALA A 132 -11.76 12.88 -0.04
CA ALA A 132 -10.46 12.26 0.18
C ALA A 132 -10.16 12.07 1.66
N TYR A 133 -9.50 10.96 1.97
CA TYR A 133 -9.06 10.55 3.29
C TYR A 133 -7.52 10.54 3.34
N PRO A 134 -6.86 11.67 3.61
CA PRO A 134 -5.40 11.76 3.67
C PRO A 134 -4.84 10.98 4.86
N GLN A 135 -3.73 10.27 4.63
CA GLN A 135 -3.06 9.47 5.67
C GLN A 135 -2.30 10.33 6.69
N ASN A 136 -1.95 11.58 6.36
CA ASN A 136 -1.19 12.49 7.22
C ASN A 136 -1.53 13.97 6.94
N ASN A 137 -1.04 14.86 7.83
CA ASN A 137 -1.25 16.30 7.73
C ASN A 137 -0.60 16.90 6.48
N GLU A 138 0.57 16.41 6.08
CA GLU A 138 1.30 16.92 4.91
C GLU A 138 0.46 16.74 3.64
N THR A 139 -0.03 15.53 3.39
CA THR A 139 -0.94 15.24 2.25
C THR A 139 -2.23 16.05 2.33
N GLN A 140 -2.80 16.21 3.53
CA GLN A 140 -3.99 17.04 3.71
C GLN A 140 -3.76 18.47 3.28
N ASN A 141 -2.61 19.05 3.67
CA ASN A 141 -2.24 20.43 3.29
C ASN A 141 -2.00 20.56 1.78
N TYR A 142 -1.38 19.57 1.15
CA TYR A 142 -1.19 19.58 -0.30
C TYR A 142 -2.52 19.52 -1.06
N LEU A 143 -3.44 18.67 -0.65
CA LEU A 143 -4.76 18.58 -1.26
C LEU A 143 -5.54 19.89 -1.13
N LYS A 144 -5.51 20.54 0.04
CA LYS A 144 -6.15 21.86 0.26
C LYS A 144 -5.58 22.94 -0.68
N GLN A 145 -4.28 22.88 -0.99
CA GLN A 145 -3.63 23.83 -1.89
C GLN A 145 -3.97 23.59 -3.37
N ILE A 146 -4.21 22.33 -3.77
CA ILE A 146 -4.58 21.99 -5.15
C ILE A 146 -6.02 22.40 -5.44
N CYS A 147 -6.97 22.02 -4.58
CA CYS A 147 -8.39 22.31 -4.80
C CYS A 147 -9.20 22.22 -3.49
N LYS A 148 -10.42 22.78 -3.55
CA LYS A 148 -11.40 22.65 -2.45
C LYS A 148 -12.21 21.36 -2.65
N ILE A 149 -11.87 20.31 -1.91
CA ILE A 149 -12.63 19.05 -1.83
C ILE A 149 -12.90 18.70 -0.37
N LYS A 150 -13.85 17.82 -0.14
CA LYS A 150 -14.15 17.31 1.21
C LYS A 150 -12.97 16.43 1.68
N LEU A 151 -12.40 16.75 2.83
CA LEU A 151 -11.26 16.03 3.42
C LEU A 151 -11.63 15.53 4.82
N ASN A 152 -11.47 14.23 5.04
CA ASN A 152 -11.65 13.61 6.35
C ASN A 152 -10.39 12.82 6.71
N LYS A 153 -9.64 13.27 7.73
CA LYS A 153 -8.43 12.58 8.15
C LYS A 153 -8.77 11.35 9.00
N ILE A 154 -8.28 10.18 8.61
CA ILE A 154 -8.47 8.91 9.31
C ILE A 154 -7.16 8.23 9.77
N GLY A 155 -6.00 8.81 9.43
CA GLY A 155 -4.71 8.16 9.63
C GLY A 155 -4.36 7.18 8.52
N ASN A 156 -3.30 6.39 8.73
CA ASN A 156 -2.82 5.46 7.70
C ASN A 156 -3.42 4.06 7.92
N LEU A 157 -4.16 3.58 6.91
CA LEU A 157 -4.82 2.27 6.94
C LEU A 157 -3.85 1.08 7.13
N LYS A 158 -2.58 1.24 6.80
CA LYS A 158 -1.57 0.19 7.03
C LYS A 158 -1.38 -0.15 8.50
N PHE A 159 -1.81 0.73 9.41
CA PHE A 159 -1.79 0.48 10.86
C PHE A 159 -3.09 -0.14 11.40
N CYS A 160 -4.08 -0.39 10.54
CA CYS A 160 -5.34 -1.02 10.94
C CYS A 160 -5.28 -2.56 10.98
N GLU A 161 -4.15 -3.17 10.60
CA GLU A 161 -3.99 -4.62 10.75
C GLU A 161 -3.90 -5.00 12.23
N ASN A 162 -4.74 -5.95 12.63
CA ASN A 162 -4.66 -6.55 13.96
C ASN A 162 -3.36 -7.35 14.07
N PHE A 163 -2.35 -6.79 14.74
CA PHE A 163 -1.08 -7.46 15.06
C PHE A 163 -1.27 -8.77 15.85
N ASN A 164 -2.44 -8.99 16.45
CA ASN A 164 -2.72 -10.16 17.26
C ASN A 164 -2.69 -11.51 16.50
N GLU A 165 -2.84 -11.52 15.18
CA GLU A 165 -2.71 -12.75 14.39
C GLU A 165 -1.27 -13.12 14.03
N ILE A 166 -0.33 -12.17 14.14
CA ILE A 166 1.08 -12.39 13.76
C ILE A 166 1.90 -12.92 14.95
N SER A 167 1.51 -12.60 16.18
CA SER A 167 2.25 -12.94 17.41
C SER A 167 2.42 -14.45 17.67
N ASN A 168 1.60 -15.30 17.06
CA ASN A 168 1.58 -16.75 17.32
C ASN A 168 2.39 -17.61 16.33
N LYS A 169 3.17 -16.99 15.42
CA LYS A 169 3.88 -17.74 14.35
C LYS A 169 5.41 -17.74 14.47
N ILE A 170 5.96 -17.19 15.54
CA ILE A 170 7.41 -17.33 15.79
C ILE A 170 7.66 -18.74 16.29
N ASP A 171 8.54 -19.46 15.60
CA ASP A 171 8.99 -20.80 16.03
C ASP A 171 9.44 -20.74 17.50
N LYS A 172 8.91 -21.65 18.31
CA LYS A 172 9.20 -21.73 19.75
C LYS A 172 10.71 -21.83 20.04
N LYS A 173 11.46 -22.52 19.15
CA LYS A 173 12.91 -22.65 19.25
C LYS A 173 13.59 -21.29 19.04
N LEU A 174 13.20 -20.57 18.00
CA LEU A 174 13.70 -19.22 17.71
C LEU A 174 13.37 -18.24 18.83
N TYR A 175 12.15 -18.31 19.36
CA TYR A 175 11.74 -17.47 20.50
C TYR A 175 12.57 -17.74 21.74
N SER A 176 12.87 -19.01 22.05
CA SER A 176 13.72 -19.38 23.19
C SER A 176 15.15 -18.87 23.05
N GLU A 177 15.70 -18.89 21.85
CA GLU A 177 17.04 -18.36 21.55
C GLU A 177 17.10 -16.84 21.70
N PHE A 178 16.04 -16.13 21.35
CA PHE A 178 15.97 -14.68 21.39
C PHE A 178 15.71 -14.13 22.80
N LYS A 179 14.96 -14.85 23.64
CA LYS A 179 14.45 -14.38 24.95
C LYS A 179 15.52 -13.85 25.90
N LYS A 180 16.76 -14.35 25.82
CA LYS A 180 17.86 -13.97 26.72
C LYS A 180 18.92 -13.10 26.05
N LYS A 181 18.68 -12.60 24.83
CA LYS A 181 19.67 -11.88 24.03
C LYS A 181 19.23 -10.45 23.74
N LYS A 182 20.19 -9.54 23.60
CA LYS A 182 19.94 -8.18 23.12
C LYS A 182 19.85 -8.23 21.59
N ILE A 183 18.70 -7.88 21.05
CA ILE A 183 18.42 -8.01 19.62
C ILE A 183 18.27 -6.63 19.02
N TRP A 184 18.94 -6.40 17.90
CA TRP A 184 18.61 -5.29 17.02
C TRP A 184 18.37 -5.79 15.61
N VAL A 185 17.54 -5.06 14.85
CA VAL A 185 17.05 -5.50 13.54
C VAL A 185 17.38 -4.44 12.50
N ALA A 186 18.08 -4.85 11.46
CA ALA A 186 18.29 -4.08 10.23
C ALA A 186 17.28 -4.55 9.18
N SER A 187 16.26 -3.73 8.90
CA SER A 187 15.16 -4.11 8.01
C SER A 187 15.22 -3.36 6.69
N SER A 188 14.88 -4.08 5.60
CA SER A 188 14.86 -3.58 4.23
C SER A 188 16.23 -3.10 3.73
N THR A 189 17.28 -3.82 4.09
CA THR A 189 18.66 -3.47 3.73
C THR A 189 18.91 -3.60 2.22
N HIS A 190 19.73 -2.71 1.70
CA HIS A 190 20.21 -2.68 0.33
C HIS A 190 21.69 -3.11 0.26
N LYS A 191 22.18 -3.35 -0.97
CA LYS A 191 23.55 -3.75 -1.19
C LYS A 191 24.54 -2.79 -0.51
N ASN A 192 25.53 -3.35 0.20
CA ASN A 192 26.53 -2.71 1.04
C ASN A 192 26.03 -2.22 2.42
N GLU A 193 24.74 -2.09 2.67
CA GLU A 193 24.23 -1.74 4.01
C GLU A 193 24.43 -2.89 5.00
N GLU A 194 24.37 -4.12 4.52
CA GLU A 194 24.60 -5.32 5.32
C GLU A 194 26.01 -5.34 5.93
N LEU A 195 27.02 -4.90 5.19
CA LEU A 195 28.41 -4.80 5.68
C LEU A 195 28.52 -3.82 6.86
N PHE A 196 27.77 -2.69 6.83
CA PHE A 196 27.70 -1.78 7.98
C PHE A 196 27.06 -2.44 9.19
N CYS A 197 26.00 -3.21 8.96
CA CYS A 197 25.31 -3.94 10.03
C CYS A 197 26.24 -4.97 10.68
N ILE A 198 27.07 -5.67 9.89
CA ILE A 198 28.02 -6.65 10.38
C ILE A 198 29.12 -5.96 11.20
N LYS A 199 29.71 -4.88 10.69
CA LYS A 199 30.71 -4.09 11.42
C LYS A 199 30.15 -3.56 12.74
N ALA A 200 28.94 -3.06 12.73
CA ALA A 200 28.25 -2.62 13.94
C ALA A 200 28.01 -3.78 14.92
N HIS A 201 27.67 -4.98 14.43
CA HIS A 201 27.54 -6.18 15.26
C HIS A 201 28.85 -6.55 15.95
N LEU A 202 29.95 -6.58 15.19
CA LEU A 202 31.28 -6.91 15.72
C LEU A 202 31.72 -5.90 16.79
N GLU A 203 31.43 -4.62 16.58
CA GLU A 203 31.71 -3.59 17.60
C GLU A 203 30.84 -3.75 18.84
N LEU A 204 29.54 -3.98 18.67
CA LEU A 204 28.63 -4.24 19.79
C LEU A 204 29.02 -5.48 20.59
N LYS A 205 29.57 -6.51 19.94
CA LYS A 205 30.02 -7.75 20.57
C LYS A 205 31.17 -7.54 21.55
N LYS A 206 32.00 -6.50 21.37
CA LYS A 206 33.05 -6.13 22.32
C LYS A 206 32.49 -5.65 23.66
N HIS A 207 31.31 -5.05 23.65
CA HIS A 207 30.70 -4.44 24.82
C HIS A 207 29.51 -5.25 25.39
N LEU A 208 28.90 -6.12 24.57
CA LEU A 208 27.69 -6.86 24.88
C LEU A 208 27.86 -8.36 24.65
N LYS A 209 27.89 -9.16 25.72
CA LYS A 209 28.11 -10.63 25.64
C LYS A 209 27.03 -11.39 24.88
N ASN A 210 25.80 -10.88 24.84
CA ASN A 210 24.62 -11.60 24.28
C ASN A 210 23.88 -10.74 23.26
N VAL A 211 24.54 -10.33 22.18
CA VAL A 211 23.92 -9.55 21.10
C VAL A 211 23.63 -10.42 19.88
N ILE A 212 22.44 -10.21 19.28
CA ILE A 212 22.07 -10.77 17.98
C ILE A 212 21.72 -9.60 17.04
N THR A 213 22.20 -9.68 15.82
CA THR A 213 21.76 -8.84 14.70
C THR A 213 20.89 -9.66 13.76
N VAL A 214 19.69 -9.19 13.50
CA VAL A 214 18.78 -9.76 12.50
C VAL A 214 18.79 -8.86 11.27
N ILE A 215 19.23 -9.39 10.15
CA ILE A 215 19.25 -8.67 8.87
C ILE A 215 18.08 -9.18 8.00
N ILE A 216 17.19 -8.27 7.59
CA ILE A 216 16.08 -8.55 6.69
C ILE A 216 16.31 -7.76 5.39
N PRO A 217 16.86 -8.40 4.34
CA PRO A 217 17.18 -7.70 3.10
C PRO A 217 15.90 -7.28 2.35
N ARG A 218 15.96 -6.16 1.63
CA ARG A 218 14.87 -5.70 0.76
C ARG A 218 14.48 -6.74 -0.29
N HIS A 219 15.47 -7.53 -0.76
CA HIS A 219 15.30 -8.57 -1.76
C HIS A 219 15.81 -9.90 -1.21
N VAL A 220 14.87 -10.81 -0.92
CA VAL A 220 15.16 -12.11 -0.27
C VAL A 220 16.14 -12.98 -1.07
N HIS A 221 16.15 -12.88 -2.41
CA HIS A 221 17.07 -13.64 -3.27
C HIS A 221 18.55 -13.31 -3.03
N ARG A 222 18.85 -12.18 -2.36
CA ARG A 222 20.23 -11.80 -1.99
C ARG A 222 20.75 -12.51 -0.73
N SER A 223 19.93 -13.31 -0.07
CA SER A 223 20.31 -13.95 1.20
C SER A 223 21.61 -14.77 1.08
N SER A 224 21.77 -15.52 -0.02
CA SER A 224 22.98 -16.32 -0.26
C SER A 224 24.24 -15.47 -0.44
N GLU A 225 24.14 -14.35 -1.18
CA GLU A 225 25.23 -13.37 -1.36
C GLU A 225 25.65 -12.80 0.00
N ILE A 226 24.67 -12.37 0.81
CA ILE A 226 24.91 -11.78 2.13
C ILE A 226 25.56 -12.79 3.08
N ILE A 227 25.13 -14.05 3.07
CA ILE A 227 25.74 -15.10 3.92
C ILE A 227 27.21 -15.30 3.53
N SER A 228 27.50 -15.41 2.24
CA SER A 228 28.88 -15.53 1.75
C SER A 228 29.75 -14.33 2.15
N GLU A 229 29.22 -13.10 2.05
CA GLU A 229 29.93 -11.88 2.50
C GLU A 229 30.24 -11.90 4.01
N ILE A 230 29.33 -12.46 4.82
CA ILE A 230 29.52 -12.59 6.27
C ILE A 230 30.59 -13.63 6.61
N GLU A 231 30.60 -14.76 5.91
CA GLU A 231 31.57 -15.84 6.12
C GLU A 231 33.00 -15.42 5.81
N HIS A 232 33.20 -14.53 4.84
CA HIS A 232 34.52 -13.97 4.51
C HIS A 232 35.05 -12.95 5.52
N LEU A 233 34.22 -12.48 6.46
CA LEU A 233 34.62 -11.49 7.48
C LEU A 233 34.93 -12.11 8.85
N ASN A 234 34.68 -13.41 9.04
CA ASN A 234 35.02 -14.19 10.22
C ASN A 234 36.35 -14.93 10.03
#